data_562997870b532372db5a24a4b76ae8ce
#
_entry.id   562997870b532372db5a24a4b76ae8ce
#
_cell.length_a   1.000
_cell.length_b   1.000
_cell.length_c   1.000
_cell.angle_alpha   90.00
_cell.angle_beta   90.00
_cell.angle_gamma   90.00
#
_symmetry.space_group_name_H-M   'P 1'
#
loop_
_entity.id
_entity.type
_entity.pdbx_description
1 polymer ?
#
loop_
_entity_poly.entity_id
_entity_poly.type
_entity_poly.pdbx_seq_one_letter_code
_entity_poly.pdbx_strand_id
1 'polypeptide(L)'
;MTIKVTQLPDAEPRDRHVAIGVFDGVHKGHQAVINEADTVLTFDPHPLSVINPDAAPKLIMPFDVKRDVIDGLGVEELVVIPFDREFMKIPAEDFIAKILIEKLGAKTVSVGENFRFGAKAQGTPQMLAERDEFETRVVPLVEVDGETVSSSRIRALVAAGEVDAAMRCLGAPFMVEGRVVEGDRRGRELGFPTANLVPDDRLVVPGHGVYAAFANGHPAAVNVGIRPTFETGRGLLIESYLIDFDGDLYGQNLRVAFVGRLRGERRFPSVEDLVAQMHDDVADAKGITAKYEGRGD
;
A
#
# COMPACT_ATOMS: atom_id res chain seq x y z
N MET A 1 3.87 -19.89 8.03
CA MET A 1 4.78 -20.22 6.88
C MET A 1 4.88 -18.96 6.06
N THR A 2 6.02 -18.63 5.51
CA THR A 2 6.15 -17.46 4.62
C THR A 2 5.62 -17.81 3.23
N ILE A 3 4.81 -16.95 2.63
CA ILE A 3 4.25 -17.15 1.29
C ILE A 3 5.33 -17.46 0.26
N LYS A 4 5.10 -18.47 -0.57
CA LYS A 4 5.99 -18.78 -1.68
C LYS A 4 5.81 -17.76 -2.80
N VAL A 5 6.88 -17.07 -3.22
CA VAL A 5 6.85 -16.19 -4.39
C VAL A 5 7.41 -16.91 -5.59
N THR A 6 6.63 -17.02 -6.66
CA THR A 6 6.99 -17.73 -7.90
C THR A 6 6.83 -16.79 -9.09
N GLN A 7 7.84 -16.68 -9.96
CA GLN A 7 7.64 -16.00 -11.24
C GLN A 7 6.77 -16.86 -12.16
N LEU A 8 5.86 -16.26 -12.94
CA LEU A 8 4.96 -17.01 -13.80
C LEU A 8 5.68 -18.04 -14.70
N PRO A 9 6.84 -17.74 -15.33
CA PRO A 9 7.58 -18.73 -16.13
C PRO A 9 8.00 -19.97 -15.35
N ASP A 10 8.21 -19.86 -14.05
CA ASP A 10 8.71 -20.94 -13.17
C ASP A 10 7.57 -21.67 -12.44
N ALA A 11 6.32 -21.24 -12.62
CA ALA A 11 5.18 -21.91 -12.01
C ALA A 11 4.97 -23.31 -12.62
N GLU A 12 4.67 -24.28 -11.76
CA GLU A 12 4.33 -25.64 -12.19
C GLU A 12 2.81 -25.85 -12.14
N PRO A 13 2.20 -26.56 -13.10
CA PRO A 13 0.76 -26.84 -13.08
C PRO A 13 0.36 -27.66 -11.85
N ARG A 14 -0.64 -27.19 -11.12
CA ARG A 14 -1.30 -27.92 -10.02
C ARG A 14 -2.73 -27.42 -9.86
N ASP A 15 -3.56 -28.15 -9.15
CA ASP A 15 -4.88 -27.64 -8.80
C ASP A 15 -4.74 -26.39 -7.92
N ARG A 16 -5.36 -25.28 -8.36
CA ARG A 16 -5.29 -23.96 -7.67
C ARG A 16 -6.65 -23.29 -7.64
N HIS A 17 -6.90 -22.58 -6.55
CA HIS A 17 -7.87 -21.49 -6.52
C HIS A 17 -7.09 -20.17 -6.69
N VAL A 18 -7.20 -19.56 -7.87
CA VAL A 18 -6.40 -18.39 -8.27
C VAL A 18 -7.21 -17.10 -8.13
N ALA A 19 -6.80 -16.20 -7.26
CA ALA A 19 -7.29 -14.82 -7.23
C ALA A 19 -6.43 -13.95 -8.15
N ILE A 20 -7.06 -13.19 -9.07
CA ILE A 20 -6.32 -12.41 -10.08
C ILE A 20 -6.55 -10.92 -9.90
N GLY A 21 -5.46 -10.15 -9.85
CA GLY A 21 -5.53 -8.69 -9.79
C GLY A 21 -4.17 -8.01 -9.67
N VAL A 22 -4.16 -6.70 -9.84
CA VAL A 22 -2.97 -5.88 -9.57
C VAL A 22 -2.70 -5.80 -8.08
N PHE A 23 -3.76 -5.81 -7.28
CA PHE A 23 -3.75 -5.79 -5.82
C PHE A 23 -2.92 -4.65 -5.20
N ASP A 24 -2.88 -3.48 -5.86
CA ASP A 24 -2.22 -2.32 -5.27
C ASP A 24 -3.04 -1.78 -4.10
N GLY A 25 -2.44 -1.85 -2.90
CA GLY A 25 -3.05 -1.49 -1.63
C GLY A 25 -3.76 -2.64 -0.91
N VAL A 26 -3.96 -3.81 -1.53
CA VAL A 26 -4.65 -4.98 -0.95
C VAL A 26 -5.88 -4.59 -0.10
N HIS A 27 -6.66 -3.63 -0.59
CA HIS A 27 -7.82 -3.06 0.09
C HIS A 27 -8.97 -4.07 0.26
N LYS A 28 -10.01 -3.76 1.03
CA LYS A 28 -11.12 -4.66 1.34
C LYS A 28 -11.76 -5.32 0.12
N GLY A 29 -11.88 -4.60 -1.01
CA GLY A 29 -12.34 -5.20 -2.27
C GLY A 29 -11.35 -6.24 -2.81
N HIS A 30 -10.05 -6.01 -2.71
CA HIS A 30 -9.02 -6.99 -3.07
C HIS A 30 -9.04 -8.20 -2.11
N GLN A 31 -9.18 -7.95 -0.81
CA GLN A 31 -9.27 -9.02 0.20
C GLN A 31 -10.47 -9.94 -0.08
N ALA A 32 -11.61 -9.37 -0.50
CA ALA A 32 -12.78 -10.15 -0.89
C ALA A 32 -12.52 -11.05 -2.13
N VAL A 33 -11.73 -10.58 -3.10
CA VAL A 33 -11.31 -11.39 -4.26
C VAL A 33 -10.32 -12.48 -3.87
N ILE A 34 -9.41 -12.18 -2.93
CA ILE A 34 -8.39 -13.12 -2.44
C ILE A 34 -9.00 -14.18 -1.50
N ASN A 35 -10.13 -13.89 -0.88
CA ASN A 35 -10.75 -14.79 0.10
C ASN A 35 -10.88 -16.24 -0.42
N GLU A 36 -10.44 -17.20 0.37
CA GLU A 36 -10.38 -18.65 0.06
C GLU A 36 -9.42 -19.04 -1.07
N ALA A 37 -8.69 -18.10 -1.70
CA ALA A 37 -7.70 -18.45 -2.70
C ALA A 37 -6.41 -18.96 -2.05
N ASP A 38 -5.88 -20.06 -2.58
CA ASP A 38 -4.55 -20.57 -2.19
C ASP A 38 -3.43 -19.88 -2.98
N THR A 39 -3.76 -19.30 -4.13
CA THR A 39 -2.82 -18.68 -5.05
C THR A 39 -3.31 -17.29 -5.46
N VAL A 40 -2.43 -16.30 -5.35
CA VAL A 40 -2.65 -14.96 -5.91
C VAL A 40 -1.81 -14.79 -7.17
N LEU A 41 -2.44 -14.40 -8.27
CA LEU A 41 -1.78 -14.02 -9.52
C LEU A 41 -1.77 -12.50 -9.63
N THR A 42 -0.58 -11.91 -9.58
CA THR A 42 -0.39 -10.46 -9.66
C THR A 42 0.66 -10.06 -10.70
N PHE A 43 0.85 -8.79 -10.86
CA PHE A 43 1.73 -8.21 -11.88
C PHE A 43 2.83 -7.37 -11.23
N ASP A 44 4.05 -7.49 -11.75
CA ASP A 44 5.16 -6.61 -11.42
C ASP A 44 6.05 -6.42 -12.65
N PRO A 45 6.28 -5.14 -13.06
CA PRO A 45 5.75 -3.90 -12.51
C PRO A 45 4.25 -3.71 -12.71
N HIS A 46 3.69 -2.66 -12.10
CA HIS A 46 2.27 -2.30 -12.25
C HIS A 46 1.93 -2.09 -13.75
N PRO A 47 0.87 -2.72 -14.30
CA PRO A 47 0.59 -2.70 -15.73
C PRO A 47 0.56 -1.31 -16.36
N LEU A 48 -0.02 -0.31 -15.69
CA LEU A 48 -0.06 1.06 -16.22
C LEU A 48 1.33 1.71 -16.34
N SER A 49 2.32 1.28 -15.56
CA SER A 49 3.69 1.81 -15.71
C SER A 49 4.37 1.37 -17.02
N VAL A 50 3.88 0.28 -17.64
CA VAL A 50 4.35 -0.22 -18.93
C VAL A 50 3.48 0.28 -20.08
N ILE A 51 2.14 0.28 -19.88
CA ILE A 51 1.17 0.66 -20.91
C ILE A 51 1.20 2.16 -21.17
N ASN A 52 1.21 2.97 -20.12
CA ASN A 52 1.23 4.43 -20.18
C ASN A 52 2.01 5.00 -18.99
N PRO A 53 3.36 5.06 -19.08
CA PRO A 53 4.22 5.49 -17.97
C PRO A 53 3.87 6.90 -17.44
N ASP A 54 3.48 7.81 -18.32
CA ASP A 54 3.16 9.20 -17.96
C ASP A 54 1.86 9.32 -17.15
N ALA A 55 0.95 8.35 -17.29
CA ALA A 55 -0.31 8.26 -16.55
C ALA A 55 -0.27 7.17 -15.46
N ALA A 56 0.88 6.57 -15.22
CA ALA A 56 1.02 5.56 -14.16
C ALA A 56 0.74 6.18 -12.78
N PRO A 57 -0.16 5.61 -11.99
CA PRO A 57 -0.43 6.12 -10.66
C PRO A 57 0.75 5.82 -9.72
N LYS A 58 0.95 6.66 -8.72
CA LYS A 58 1.80 6.29 -7.59
C LYS A 58 1.22 5.05 -6.89
N LEU A 59 2.08 4.14 -6.50
CA LEU A 59 1.67 2.92 -5.82
C LEU A 59 1.23 3.22 -4.38
N ILE A 60 0.29 2.44 -3.87
CA ILE A 60 -0.15 2.54 -2.47
C ILE A 60 0.87 1.87 -1.54
N MET A 61 1.51 0.81 -2.00
CA MET A 61 2.52 0.08 -1.24
C MET A 61 3.59 -0.52 -2.17
N PRO A 62 4.84 -0.70 -1.69
CA PRO A 62 5.87 -1.43 -2.42
C PRO A 62 5.53 -2.92 -2.49
N PHE A 63 6.20 -3.64 -3.41
CA PHE A 63 5.95 -5.06 -3.65
C PHE A 63 6.14 -5.93 -2.40
N ASP A 64 7.19 -5.68 -1.61
CA ASP A 64 7.46 -6.47 -0.41
C ASP A 64 6.34 -6.33 0.63
N VAL A 65 5.83 -5.11 0.84
CA VAL A 65 4.69 -4.88 1.74
C VAL A 65 3.43 -5.55 1.19
N LYS A 66 3.18 -5.48 -0.14
CA LYS A 66 2.06 -6.19 -0.78
C LYS A 66 2.14 -7.69 -0.54
N ARG A 67 3.33 -8.29 -0.72
CA ARG A 67 3.58 -9.72 -0.43
C ARG A 67 3.24 -10.05 1.02
N ASP A 68 3.76 -9.27 1.98
CA ASP A 68 3.56 -9.53 3.41
C ASP A 68 2.09 -9.42 3.82
N VAL A 69 1.35 -8.46 3.25
CA VAL A 69 -0.10 -8.32 3.48
C VAL A 69 -0.85 -9.52 2.91
N ILE A 70 -0.50 -9.99 1.71
CA ILE A 70 -1.12 -11.17 1.08
C ILE A 70 -0.79 -12.45 1.87
N ASP A 71 0.45 -12.59 2.38
CA ASP A 71 0.85 -13.68 3.29
C ASP A 71 -0.05 -13.71 4.54
N GLY A 72 -0.30 -12.55 5.15
CA GLY A 72 -1.20 -12.39 6.29
C GLY A 72 -2.66 -12.78 6.01
N LEU A 73 -3.07 -12.89 4.76
CA LEU A 73 -4.40 -13.38 4.35
C LEU A 73 -4.47 -14.91 4.23
N GLY A 74 -3.36 -15.63 4.47
CA GLY A 74 -3.30 -17.09 4.43
C GLY A 74 -3.11 -17.68 3.03
N VAL A 75 -2.66 -16.89 2.05
CA VAL A 75 -2.33 -17.33 0.71
C VAL A 75 -1.02 -18.13 0.72
N GLU A 76 -1.00 -19.27 0.05
CA GLU A 76 0.18 -20.15 0.01
C GLU A 76 1.21 -19.71 -1.02
N GLU A 77 0.76 -19.22 -2.19
CA GLU A 77 1.62 -18.87 -3.32
C GLU A 77 1.23 -17.55 -3.97
N LEU A 78 2.23 -16.66 -4.12
CA LEU A 78 2.12 -15.43 -4.90
C LEU A 78 2.82 -15.64 -6.24
N VAL A 79 2.05 -15.83 -7.30
CA VAL A 79 2.56 -15.93 -8.66
C VAL A 79 2.64 -14.54 -9.27
N VAL A 80 3.83 -14.16 -9.72
CA VAL A 80 4.11 -12.82 -10.26
C VAL A 80 4.28 -12.91 -11.77
N ILE A 81 3.48 -12.14 -12.48
CA ILE A 81 3.63 -11.93 -13.92
C ILE A 81 4.65 -10.81 -14.14
N PRO A 82 5.79 -11.06 -14.77
CA PRO A 82 6.67 -10.01 -15.26
C PRO A 82 5.96 -9.26 -16.38
N PHE A 83 5.29 -8.14 -16.03
CA PHE A 83 4.47 -7.42 -16.99
C PHE A 83 5.32 -6.52 -17.87
N ASP A 84 5.45 -6.87 -19.14
CA ASP A 84 6.22 -6.13 -20.14
C ASP A 84 5.41 -5.85 -21.43
N ARG A 85 6.07 -5.26 -22.40
CA ARG A 85 5.46 -4.93 -23.71
C ARG A 85 5.04 -6.14 -24.53
N GLU A 86 5.62 -7.32 -24.30
CA GLU A 86 5.22 -8.54 -24.97
C GLU A 86 4.01 -9.16 -24.25
N PHE A 87 4.02 -9.20 -22.92
CA PHE A 87 2.90 -9.70 -22.13
C PHE A 87 1.61 -8.88 -22.40
N MET A 88 1.69 -7.55 -22.50
CA MET A 88 0.52 -6.71 -22.78
C MET A 88 -0.18 -6.99 -24.12
N LYS A 89 0.47 -7.74 -25.05
CA LYS A 89 -0.09 -8.11 -26.34
C LYS A 89 -0.83 -9.45 -26.32
N ILE A 90 -0.74 -10.20 -25.24
CA ILE A 90 -1.36 -11.53 -25.10
C ILE A 90 -2.89 -11.38 -25.21
N PRO A 91 -3.55 -12.04 -26.17
CA PRO A 91 -5.01 -12.05 -26.29
C PRO A 91 -5.67 -12.61 -25.02
N ALA A 92 -6.91 -12.20 -24.75
CA ALA A 92 -7.66 -12.70 -23.59
C ALA A 92 -7.82 -14.23 -23.61
N GLU A 93 -8.07 -14.82 -24.78
CA GLU A 93 -8.16 -16.26 -24.95
C GLU A 93 -6.85 -16.99 -24.62
N ASP A 94 -5.72 -16.44 -25.08
CA ASP A 94 -4.40 -17.00 -24.78
C ASP A 94 -4.05 -16.88 -23.28
N PHE A 95 -4.46 -15.79 -22.63
CA PHE A 95 -4.31 -15.65 -21.18
C PHE A 95 -5.07 -16.75 -20.44
N ILE A 96 -6.31 -17.04 -20.86
CA ILE A 96 -7.11 -18.11 -20.25
C ILE A 96 -6.46 -19.47 -20.52
N ALA A 97 -6.23 -19.82 -21.79
CA ALA A 97 -5.78 -21.16 -22.17
C ALA A 97 -4.35 -21.44 -21.67
N LYS A 98 -3.39 -20.56 -21.99
CA LYS A 98 -1.96 -20.83 -21.75
C LYS A 98 -1.53 -20.52 -20.32
N ILE A 99 -2.17 -19.52 -19.65
CA ILE A 99 -1.75 -19.10 -18.32
C ILE A 99 -2.64 -19.75 -17.25
N LEU A 100 -3.95 -19.56 -17.30
CA LEU A 100 -4.81 -20.07 -16.23
C LEU A 100 -4.95 -21.59 -16.28
N ILE A 101 -5.16 -22.16 -17.47
CA ILE A 101 -5.40 -23.59 -17.63
C ILE A 101 -4.08 -24.36 -17.69
N GLU A 102 -3.26 -24.12 -18.71
CA GLU A 102 -2.07 -24.94 -18.98
C GLU A 102 -0.96 -24.69 -17.94
N LYS A 103 -0.65 -23.43 -17.65
CA LYS A 103 0.50 -23.06 -16.80
C LYS A 103 0.18 -23.16 -15.32
N LEU A 104 -0.99 -22.69 -14.87
CA LEU A 104 -1.35 -22.68 -13.47
C LEU A 104 -2.19 -23.89 -13.04
N GLY A 105 -2.94 -24.53 -13.95
CA GLY A 105 -3.85 -25.62 -13.60
C GLY A 105 -5.04 -25.14 -12.77
N ALA A 106 -5.53 -23.90 -13.01
CA ALA A 106 -6.60 -23.30 -12.22
C ALA A 106 -7.85 -24.18 -12.22
N LYS A 107 -8.44 -24.43 -11.05
CA LYS A 107 -9.73 -25.09 -10.83
C LYS A 107 -10.80 -24.11 -10.40
N THR A 108 -10.39 -23.03 -9.74
CA THR A 108 -11.26 -21.90 -9.40
C THR A 108 -10.50 -20.61 -9.73
N VAL A 109 -11.20 -19.64 -10.31
CA VAL A 109 -10.66 -18.31 -10.62
C VAL A 109 -11.54 -17.25 -9.97
N SER A 110 -10.98 -16.44 -9.08
CA SER A 110 -11.66 -15.32 -8.43
C SER A 110 -11.21 -14.00 -9.02
N VAL A 111 -12.16 -13.16 -9.43
CA VAL A 111 -11.91 -11.82 -9.98
C VAL A 111 -12.97 -10.84 -9.50
N GLY A 112 -12.63 -9.54 -9.44
CA GLY A 112 -13.64 -8.50 -9.23
C GLY A 112 -14.52 -8.31 -10.49
N GLU A 113 -15.76 -7.87 -10.31
CA GLU A 113 -16.72 -7.68 -11.43
C GLU A 113 -16.26 -6.66 -12.48
N ASN A 114 -15.37 -5.75 -12.11
CA ASN A 114 -14.77 -4.76 -13.00
C ASN A 114 -13.41 -5.18 -13.58
N PHE A 115 -12.97 -6.43 -13.34
CA PHE A 115 -11.70 -6.94 -13.82
C PHE A 115 -11.62 -6.94 -15.35
N ARG A 116 -10.45 -6.55 -15.88
CA ARG A 116 -10.16 -6.59 -17.32
C ARG A 116 -8.78 -7.17 -17.55
N PHE A 117 -8.63 -7.99 -18.58
CA PHE A 117 -7.37 -8.67 -18.90
C PHE A 117 -7.16 -8.82 -20.40
N GLY A 118 -5.96 -9.32 -20.76
CA GLY A 118 -5.58 -9.53 -22.15
C GLY A 118 -5.32 -8.21 -22.91
N ALA A 119 -4.90 -8.35 -24.15
CA ALA A 119 -4.56 -7.23 -25.01
C ALA A 119 -5.73 -6.22 -25.12
N LYS A 120 -5.41 -4.92 -24.93
CA LYS A 120 -6.39 -3.81 -24.96
C LYS A 120 -7.55 -3.98 -23.95
N ALA A 121 -7.34 -4.73 -22.87
CA ALA A 121 -8.34 -4.98 -21.82
C ALA A 121 -9.66 -5.60 -22.34
N GLN A 122 -9.59 -6.45 -23.37
CA GLN A 122 -10.77 -7.07 -23.99
C GLN A 122 -11.36 -8.21 -23.15
N GLY A 123 -10.56 -8.87 -22.30
CA GLY A 123 -11.01 -9.93 -21.41
C GLY A 123 -11.92 -9.39 -20.30
N THR A 124 -12.99 -10.12 -20.01
CA THR A 124 -14.00 -9.78 -19.01
C THR A 124 -14.27 -10.95 -18.07
N PRO A 125 -14.84 -10.72 -16.86
CA PRO A 125 -15.26 -11.81 -15.98
C PRO A 125 -16.23 -12.78 -16.65
N GLN A 126 -17.06 -12.31 -17.58
CA GLN A 126 -17.99 -13.13 -18.33
C GLN A 126 -17.27 -14.17 -19.19
N MET A 127 -16.19 -13.78 -19.87
CA MET A 127 -15.36 -14.72 -20.66
C MET A 127 -14.73 -15.82 -19.79
N LEU A 128 -14.41 -15.52 -18.52
CA LEU A 128 -13.95 -16.53 -17.57
C LEU A 128 -15.09 -17.45 -17.16
N ALA A 129 -16.28 -16.89 -16.88
CA ALA A 129 -17.46 -17.66 -16.46
C ALA A 129 -18.03 -18.58 -17.55
N GLU A 130 -17.71 -18.34 -18.82
CA GLU A 130 -18.09 -19.18 -19.96
C GLU A 130 -17.18 -20.41 -20.14
N ARG A 131 -16.17 -20.60 -19.26
CA ARG A 131 -15.26 -21.74 -19.32
C ARG A 131 -15.74 -22.90 -18.45
N ASP A 132 -15.59 -24.11 -18.99
CA ASP A 132 -15.92 -25.35 -18.28
C ASP A 132 -14.70 -25.96 -17.55
N GLU A 133 -13.48 -25.45 -17.81
CA GLU A 133 -12.25 -26.03 -17.28
C GLU A 133 -12.00 -25.62 -15.80
N PHE A 134 -12.65 -24.54 -15.35
CA PHE A 134 -12.57 -24.04 -13.97
C PHE A 134 -13.87 -23.31 -13.55
N GLU A 135 -14.11 -23.26 -12.25
CA GLU A 135 -15.17 -22.42 -11.66
C GLU A 135 -14.73 -20.96 -11.64
N THR A 136 -15.61 -20.02 -12.00
CA THR A 136 -15.34 -18.58 -11.90
C THR A 136 -16.15 -17.96 -10.78
N ARG A 137 -15.47 -17.26 -9.85
CA ARG A 137 -16.07 -16.45 -8.79
C ARG A 137 -15.93 -14.98 -9.13
N VAL A 138 -17.02 -14.35 -9.50
CA VAL A 138 -17.06 -12.91 -9.75
C VAL A 138 -17.49 -12.19 -8.48
N VAL A 139 -16.56 -11.45 -7.89
CA VAL A 139 -16.77 -10.76 -6.61
C VAL A 139 -17.30 -9.35 -6.88
N PRO A 140 -18.46 -8.97 -6.29
CA PRO A 140 -19.02 -7.63 -6.46
C PRO A 140 -18.13 -6.57 -5.81
N LEU A 141 -18.34 -5.30 -6.20
CA LEU A 141 -17.62 -4.18 -5.61
C LEU A 141 -17.98 -4.04 -4.12
N VAL A 142 -16.95 -3.86 -3.30
CA VAL A 142 -17.11 -3.63 -1.87
C VAL A 142 -17.25 -2.14 -1.59
N GLU A 143 -18.19 -1.78 -0.72
CA GLU A 143 -18.40 -0.40 -0.28
C GLU A 143 -17.91 -0.21 1.16
N VAL A 144 -17.38 0.98 1.42
CA VAL A 144 -17.03 1.49 2.75
C VAL A 144 -17.49 2.93 2.84
N ASP A 145 -18.23 3.25 3.89
CA ASP A 145 -18.85 4.56 4.10
C ASP A 145 -19.79 4.98 2.94
N GLY A 146 -20.49 4.00 2.32
CA GLY A 146 -21.44 4.22 1.23
C GLY A 146 -20.83 4.50 -0.14
N GLU A 147 -19.51 4.30 -0.28
CA GLU A 147 -18.80 4.48 -1.55
C GLU A 147 -17.95 3.26 -1.89
N THR A 148 -17.85 2.95 -3.18
CA THR A 148 -17.01 1.85 -3.67
C THR A 148 -15.55 2.03 -3.28
N VAL A 149 -14.95 0.97 -2.73
CA VAL A 149 -13.52 0.91 -2.43
C VAL A 149 -12.72 0.68 -3.71
N SER A 150 -11.72 1.50 -3.94
CA SER A 150 -10.78 1.33 -5.06
C SER A 150 -9.40 1.90 -4.73
N SER A 151 -8.35 1.43 -5.41
CA SER A 151 -7.00 1.98 -5.28
C SER A 151 -6.96 3.48 -5.63
N SER A 152 -7.76 3.95 -6.59
CA SER A 152 -7.85 5.37 -6.95
C SER A 152 -8.42 6.22 -5.82
N ARG A 153 -9.49 5.76 -5.17
CA ARG A 153 -10.08 6.42 -4.01
C ARG A 153 -9.10 6.48 -2.85
N ILE A 154 -8.41 5.38 -2.56
CA ILE A 154 -7.42 5.33 -1.48
C ILE A 154 -6.28 6.30 -1.73
N ARG A 155 -5.75 6.38 -2.96
CA ARG A 155 -4.72 7.37 -3.30
C ARG A 155 -5.19 8.81 -3.08
N ALA A 156 -6.43 9.12 -3.46
CA ALA A 156 -7.03 10.43 -3.25
C ALA A 156 -7.16 10.76 -1.76
N LEU A 157 -7.66 9.83 -0.94
CA LEU A 157 -7.79 9.98 0.51
C LEU A 157 -6.42 10.21 1.16
N VAL A 158 -5.43 9.39 0.84
CA VAL A 158 -4.06 9.54 1.35
C VAL A 158 -3.48 10.90 0.95
N ALA A 159 -3.57 11.28 -0.32
CA ALA A 159 -3.06 12.57 -0.80
C ALA A 159 -3.78 13.78 -0.16
N ALA A 160 -5.04 13.64 0.22
CA ALA A 160 -5.79 14.65 0.98
C ALA A 160 -5.43 14.65 2.48
N GLY A 161 -4.71 13.64 2.96
CA GLY A 161 -4.38 13.47 4.38
C GLY A 161 -5.50 12.80 5.20
N GLU A 162 -6.51 12.25 4.54
CA GLU A 162 -7.63 11.52 5.16
C GLU A 162 -7.24 10.06 5.43
N VAL A 163 -6.17 9.88 6.21
CA VAL A 163 -5.54 8.58 6.46
C VAL A 163 -6.44 7.60 7.24
N ASP A 164 -7.35 8.11 8.08
CA ASP A 164 -8.35 7.33 8.80
C ASP A 164 -9.43 6.76 7.84
N ALA A 165 -9.86 7.54 6.85
CA ALA A 165 -10.76 7.06 5.79
C ALA A 165 -10.06 6.04 4.88
N ALA A 166 -8.79 6.28 4.53
CA ALA A 166 -7.98 5.32 3.79
C ALA A 166 -7.81 4.00 4.57
N MET A 167 -7.58 4.08 5.89
CA MET A 167 -7.49 2.91 6.77
C MET A 167 -8.79 2.09 6.77
N ARG A 168 -9.96 2.73 6.80
CA ARG A 168 -11.25 2.00 6.70
C ARG A 168 -11.38 1.25 5.38
N CYS A 169 -10.89 1.82 4.27
CA CYS A 169 -10.88 1.17 2.95
C CYS A 169 -9.85 0.03 2.86
N LEU A 170 -8.67 0.21 3.46
CA LEU A 170 -7.59 -0.79 3.47
C LEU A 170 -7.87 -1.94 4.44
N GLY A 171 -8.53 -1.67 5.56
CA GLY A 171 -8.68 -2.60 6.69
C GLY A 171 -7.50 -2.56 7.67
N ALA A 172 -6.46 -1.80 7.37
CA ALA A 172 -5.27 -1.58 8.17
C ALA A 172 -4.74 -0.15 7.98
N PRO A 173 -3.92 0.41 8.89
CA PRO A 173 -3.31 1.72 8.71
C PRO A 173 -2.53 1.82 7.42
N PHE A 174 -2.63 2.97 6.73
CA PHE A 174 -1.77 3.27 5.59
C PHE A 174 -0.32 3.40 6.06
N MET A 175 0.61 2.76 5.34
CA MET A 175 2.02 2.69 5.77
C MET A 175 2.96 3.28 4.73
N VAL A 176 3.98 3.99 5.22
CA VAL A 176 5.16 4.38 4.44
C VAL A 176 6.39 3.77 5.09
N GLU A 177 7.26 3.23 4.28
CA GLU A 177 8.53 2.64 4.73
C GLU A 177 9.70 3.29 3.99
N GLY A 178 10.80 3.49 4.69
CA GLY A 178 12.02 4.00 4.11
C GLY A 178 13.18 4.03 5.09
N ARG A 179 14.36 4.38 4.57
CA ARG A 179 15.56 4.46 5.38
C ARG A 179 15.61 5.79 6.12
N VAL A 180 15.98 5.74 7.41
CA VAL A 180 16.19 6.94 8.22
C VAL A 180 17.47 7.64 7.77
N VAL A 181 17.35 8.91 7.41
CA VAL A 181 18.43 9.79 6.98
C VAL A 181 18.74 10.86 8.03
N GLU A 182 19.94 11.44 7.94
CA GLU A 182 20.26 12.59 8.80
C GLU A 182 19.41 13.81 8.45
N GLY A 183 18.88 14.45 9.47
CA GLY A 183 18.14 15.73 9.37
C GLY A 183 18.94 16.91 9.92
N ASP A 184 18.31 18.11 9.97
CA ASP A 184 18.93 19.34 10.48
C ASP A 184 19.14 19.34 12.01
N ARG A 185 18.72 18.27 12.71
CA ARG A 185 18.81 18.14 14.17
C ARG A 185 18.09 19.21 14.98
N ARG A 186 17.30 20.11 14.35
CA ARG A 186 16.56 21.20 15.02
C ARG A 186 15.57 20.66 16.05
N GLY A 187 14.87 19.56 15.74
CA GLY A 187 13.95 18.92 16.69
C GLY A 187 14.68 18.49 17.97
N ARG A 188 15.91 17.98 17.87
CA ARG A 188 16.70 17.60 19.04
C ARG A 188 17.06 18.78 19.96
N GLU A 189 17.34 19.95 19.38
CA GLU A 189 17.62 21.19 20.15
C GLU A 189 16.37 21.67 20.89
N LEU A 190 15.17 21.38 20.35
CA LEU A 190 13.88 21.73 20.93
C LEU A 190 13.33 20.64 21.88
N GLY A 191 14.06 19.54 22.11
CA GLY A 191 13.61 18.44 22.95
C GLY A 191 12.78 17.36 22.24
N PHE A 192 12.61 17.45 20.91
CA PHE A 192 11.85 16.51 20.08
C PHE A 192 12.76 15.89 19.00
N PRO A 193 13.62 14.92 19.34
CA PRO A 193 14.44 14.24 18.33
C PRO A 193 13.56 13.47 17.34
N THR A 194 13.69 13.78 16.04
CA THR A 194 12.90 13.15 14.99
C THR A 194 13.76 12.24 14.11
N ALA A 195 13.19 11.11 13.71
CA ALA A 195 13.70 10.27 12.63
C ALA A 195 13.15 10.80 11.30
N ASN A 196 14.06 11.10 10.37
CA ASN A 196 13.75 11.66 9.06
C ASN A 196 13.75 10.56 8.02
N LEU A 197 12.63 10.40 7.31
CA LEU A 197 12.44 9.40 6.28
C LEU A 197 12.15 10.08 4.95
N VAL A 198 12.89 9.71 3.90
CA VAL A 198 12.62 10.10 2.52
C VAL A 198 11.85 8.96 1.87
N PRO A 199 10.56 9.17 1.54
CA PRO A 199 9.76 8.14 0.89
C PRO A 199 10.20 7.94 -0.56
N ASP A 200 9.94 6.72 -1.08
CA ASP A 200 10.09 6.45 -2.51
C ASP A 200 9.12 7.33 -3.32
N ASP A 201 9.61 8.01 -4.34
CA ASP A 201 8.84 8.94 -5.17
C ASP A 201 7.75 8.24 -6.00
N ARG A 202 7.86 6.93 -6.18
CA ARG A 202 6.86 6.07 -6.84
C ARG A 202 5.64 5.77 -5.94
N LEU A 203 5.72 6.06 -4.64
CA LEU A 203 4.64 5.80 -3.68
C LEU A 203 3.78 7.05 -3.45
N VAL A 204 2.50 6.83 -3.19
CA VAL A 204 1.65 7.88 -2.64
C VAL A 204 2.06 8.16 -1.19
N VAL A 205 1.99 9.42 -0.78
CA VAL A 205 2.35 9.85 0.57
C VAL A 205 1.21 10.72 1.11
N PRO A 206 0.93 10.70 2.42
CA PRO A 206 -0.08 11.56 3.02
C PRO A 206 0.15 13.03 2.69
N GLY A 207 -0.95 13.77 2.53
CA GLY A 207 -0.90 15.21 2.34
C GLY A 207 -0.17 15.91 3.48
N HIS A 208 0.34 17.13 3.25
CA HIS A 208 1.10 17.87 4.24
C HIS A 208 0.30 18.09 5.53
N GLY A 209 0.95 17.88 6.66
CA GLY A 209 0.32 18.02 7.98
C GLY A 209 1.01 17.20 9.06
N VAL A 210 0.42 17.22 10.25
CA VAL A 210 0.86 16.45 11.41
C VAL A 210 -0.13 15.33 11.68
N TYR A 211 0.39 14.15 11.98
CA TYR A 211 -0.37 12.91 12.10
C TYR A 211 -0.03 12.14 13.37
N ALA A 212 -1.00 11.44 13.91
CA ALA A 212 -0.80 10.33 14.83
C ALA A 212 -0.44 9.08 14.03
N ALA A 213 0.60 8.37 14.43
CA ALA A 213 1.07 7.18 13.74
C ALA A 213 1.77 6.21 14.70
N PHE A 214 2.07 5.01 14.20
CA PHE A 214 3.05 4.12 14.82
C PHE A 214 4.32 4.08 13.96
N ALA A 215 5.47 4.29 14.56
CA ALA A 215 6.78 4.17 13.92
C ALA A 215 7.49 2.95 14.48
N ASN A 216 7.67 1.89 13.68
CA ASN A 216 8.14 0.57 14.12
C ASN A 216 7.42 0.06 15.40
N GLY A 217 6.08 0.27 15.47
CA GLY A 217 5.26 -0.12 16.62
C GLY A 217 5.23 0.86 17.79
N HIS A 218 6.09 1.89 17.81
CA HIS A 218 6.05 2.92 18.84
C HIS A 218 5.07 4.04 18.46
N PRO A 219 4.22 4.53 19.37
CA PRO A 219 3.43 5.73 19.14
C PRO A 219 4.30 6.90 18.67
N ALA A 220 3.82 7.66 17.69
CA ALA A 220 4.58 8.75 17.10
C ALA A 220 3.70 9.92 16.68
N ALA A 221 4.24 11.15 16.84
CA ALA A 221 3.76 12.33 16.16
C ALA A 221 4.61 12.54 14.89
N VAL A 222 3.95 12.60 13.73
CA VAL A 222 4.63 12.57 12.43
C VAL A 222 4.27 13.81 11.62
N ASN A 223 5.28 14.57 11.21
CA ASN A 223 5.11 15.67 10.27
C ASN A 223 5.44 15.22 8.85
N VAL A 224 4.51 15.44 7.92
CA VAL A 224 4.70 15.26 6.49
C VAL A 224 4.78 16.63 5.84
N GLY A 225 5.95 16.98 5.29
CA GLY A 225 6.18 18.31 4.73
C GLY A 225 7.22 18.34 3.64
N ILE A 226 7.37 19.50 2.99
CA ILE A 226 8.42 19.76 2.00
C ILE A 226 9.57 20.47 2.69
N ARG A 227 10.77 19.93 2.57
CA ARG A 227 11.98 20.62 2.97
C ARG A 227 12.55 21.42 1.79
N PRO A 228 12.76 22.75 1.94
CA PRO A 228 13.56 23.48 0.99
C PRO A 228 15.03 23.07 1.18
N THR A 229 15.56 22.22 0.32
CA THR A 229 17.02 21.95 0.29
C THR A 229 17.65 22.68 -0.87
N PHE A 230 18.77 23.37 -0.60
CA PHE A 230 19.55 24.09 -1.61
C PHE A 230 20.32 23.15 -2.55
N GLU A 231 20.52 21.87 -2.18
CA GLU A 231 21.40 20.94 -2.90
C GLU A 231 20.73 19.84 -3.70
N THR A 232 19.50 19.42 -3.37
CA THR A 232 18.86 18.24 -4.01
C THR A 232 17.45 18.48 -4.55
N GLY A 233 16.97 19.72 -4.61
CA GLY A 233 15.60 20.00 -5.03
C GLY A 233 14.58 19.77 -3.90
N ARG A 234 13.31 20.06 -4.19
CA ARG A 234 12.20 19.97 -3.24
C ARG A 234 11.93 18.51 -2.88
N GLY A 235 12.48 18.03 -1.76
CA GLY A 235 12.22 16.67 -1.25
C GLY A 235 11.05 16.65 -0.29
N LEU A 236 10.15 15.69 -0.47
CA LEU A 236 9.16 15.34 0.55
C LEU A 236 9.90 14.66 1.70
N LEU A 237 9.59 15.08 2.93
CA LEU A 237 10.19 14.53 4.14
C LEU A 237 9.10 14.12 5.12
N ILE A 238 9.30 12.98 5.75
CA ILE A 238 8.48 12.48 6.84
C ILE A 238 9.35 12.51 8.11
N GLU A 239 9.00 13.37 9.05
CA GLU A 239 9.71 13.56 10.31
C GLU A 239 8.90 12.92 11.43
N SER A 240 9.40 11.82 11.99
CA SER A 240 8.71 11.04 13.01
C SER A 240 9.35 11.26 14.38
N TYR A 241 8.60 11.84 15.31
CA TYR A 241 8.94 11.86 16.72
C TYR A 241 8.33 10.64 17.41
N LEU A 242 9.15 9.66 17.76
CA LEU A 242 8.70 8.47 18.48
C LEU A 242 8.54 8.81 19.96
N ILE A 243 7.34 8.59 20.48
CA ILE A 243 6.96 8.94 21.86
C ILE A 243 7.54 7.89 22.82
N ASP A 244 8.16 8.35 23.91
CA ASP A 244 8.76 7.51 24.93
C ASP A 244 9.83 6.52 24.39
N PHE A 245 10.53 6.90 23.28
CA PHE A 245 11.59 6.10 22.66
C PHE A 245 12.96 6.76 22.86
N ASP A 246 13.92 5.96 23.30
CA ASP A 246 15.32 6.34 23.40
C ASP A 246 16.19 5.33 22.65
N GLY A 247 16.60 5.69 21.45
CA GLY A 247 17.41 4.82 20.60
C GLY A 247 17.92 5.51 19.34
N ASP A 248 18.90 4.90 18.69
CA ASP A 248 19.43 5.37 17.40
C ASP A 248 18.77 4.61 16.24
N LEU A 249 18.13 5.36 15.35
CA LEU A 249 17.47 4.82 14.16
C LEU A 249 18.18 5.17 12.85
N TYR A 250 19.31 5.90 12.89
CA TYR A 250 20.02 6.28 11.68
C TYR A 250 20.46 5.08 10.85
N GLY A 251 20.16 5.15 9.55
CA GLY A 251 20.47 4.10 8.60
C GLY A 251 19.59 2.85 8.69
N GLN A 252 18.69 2.77 9.67
CA GLN A 252 17.72 1.68 9.79
C GLN A 252 16.50 1.94 8.92
N ASN A 253 15.74 0.89 8.58
CA ASN A 253 14.43 1.02 7.98
C ASN A 253 13.40 1.41 9.06
N LEU A 254 12.60 2.42 8.75
CA LEU A 254 11.49 2.86 9.57
C LEU A 254 10.19 2.67 8.80
N ARG A 255 9.25 1.96 9.43
CA ARG A 255 7.87 1.80 8.95
C ARG A 255 6.96 2.70 9.75
N VAL A 256 6.26 3.62 9.08
CA VAL A 256 5.34 4.58 9.68
C VAL A 256 3.92 4.23 9.25
N ALA A 257 3.09 3.81 10.20
CA ALA A 257 1.68 3.45 10.02
C ALA A 257 0.78 4.59 10.51
N PHE A 258 0.12 5.29 9.60
CA PHE A 258 -0.70 6.48 9.88
C PHE A 258 -2.08 6.10 10.36
N VAL A 259 -2.52 6.62 11.52
CA VAL A 259 -3.83 6.30 12.12
C VAL A 259 -4.78 7.48 12.20
N GLY A 260 -4.29 8.72 12.12
CA GLY A 260 -5.15 9.89 12.12
C GLY A 260 -4.41 11.18 11.82
N ARG A 261 -5.09 12.15 11.22
CA ARG A 261 -4.56 13.50 11.00
C ARG A 261 -4.85 14.37 12.22
N LEU A 262 -3.82 15.00 12.79
CA LEU A 262 -3.97 15.94 13.91
C LEU A 262 -4.33 17.34 13.39
N ARG A 263 -3.57 17.83 12.41
CA ARG A 263 -3.76 19.16 11.82
C ARG A 263 -3.04 19.33 10.48
N GLY A 264 -3.36 20.41 9.78
CA GLY A 264 -2.55 20.89 8.65
C GLY A 264 -1.27 21.61 9.10
N GLU A 265 -0.43 21.95 8.12
CA GLU A 265 0.72 22.82 8.35
C GLU A 265 0.28 24.23 8.77
N ARG A 266 1.03 24.84 9.69
CA ARG A 266 0.84 26.24 10.09
C ARG A 266 2.16 26.90 10.41
N ARG A 267 2.20 28.25 10.32
CA ARG A 267 3.33 29.07 10.73
C ARG A 267 3.15 29.49 12.18
N PHE A 268 4.24 29.57 12.91
CA PHE A 268 4.27 30.00 14.31
C PHE A 268 4.98 31.34 14.43
N PRO A 269 4.44 32.26 15.25
CA PRO A 269 5.05 33.57 15.45
C PRO A 269 6.37 33.50 16.23
N SER A 270 6.53 32.52 17.11
CA SER A 270 7.72 32.34 17.97
C SER A 270 8.11 30.83 18.03
N VAL A 271 9.31 30.58 18.56
CA VAL A 271 9.79 29.21 18.84
C VAL A 271 9.00 28.62 20.00
N GLU A 272 8.65 29.45 20.99
CA GLU A 272 7.86 29.04 22.16
C GLU A 272 6.47 28.54 21.75
N ASP A 273 5.79 29.23 20.81
CA ASP A 273 4.49 28.82 20.27
C ASP A 273 4.61 27.48 19.47
N LEU A 274 5.71 27.30 18.71
CA LEU A 274 5.99 26.04 18.03
C LEU A 274 6.16 24.91 19.04
N VAL A 275 6.98 25.10 20.08
CA VAL A 275 7.24 24.06 21.09
C VAL A 275 5.96 23.70 21.85
N ALA A 276 5.16 24.70 22.23
CA ALA A 276 3.86 24.47 22.89
C ALA A 276 2.96 23.60 22.02
N GLN A 277 2.85 23.90 20.71
CA GLN A 277 2.06 23.10 19.79
C GLN A 277 2.63 21.68 19.60
N MET A 278 3.95 21.51 19.60
CA MET A 278 4.55 20.16 19.50
C MET A 278 4.18 19.30 20.73
N HIS A 279 4.09 19.89 21.92
CA HIS A 279 3.61 19.19 23.11
C HIS A 279 2.14 18.74 22.95
N ASP A 280 1.28 19.63 22.43
CA ASP A 280 -0.12 19.30 22.17
C ASP A 280 -0.23 18.19 21.12
N ASP A 281 0.50 18.28 20.00
CA ASP A 281 0.53 17.26 18.94
C ASP A 281 0.97 15.90 19.48
N VAL A 282 1.97 15.84 20.37
CA VAL A 282 2.43 14.61 21.02
C VAL A 282 1.36 14.03 21.95
N ALA A 283 0.70 14.89 22.75
CA ALA A 283 -0.38 14.44 23.64
C ALA A 283 -1.56 13.89 22.84
N ASP A 284 -1.97 14.56 21.76
CA ASP A 284 -3.03 14.12 20.85
C ASP A 284 -2.67 12.81 20.13
N ALA A 285 -1.42 12.71 19.63
CA ALA A 285 -0.93 11.48 18.99
C ALA A 285 -0.99 10.30 19.96
N LYS A 286 -0.52 10.48 21.19
CA LYS A 286 -0.59 9.46 22.26
C LYS A 286 -2.02 9.04 22.55
N GLY A 287 -2.95 10.00 22.64
CA GLY A 287 -4.38 9.74 22.87
C GLY A 287 -5.07 8.99 21.73
N ILE A 288 -4.65 9.25 20.48
CA ILE A 288 -5.20 8.54 19.31
C ILE A 288 -4.61 7.14 19.19
N THR A 289 -3.29 6.98 19.31
CA THR A 289 -2.61 5.69 19.18
C THR A 289 -3.03 4.70 20.26
N ALA A 290 -3.28 5.16 21.50
CA ALA A 290 -3.77 4.33 22.59
C ALA A 290 -5.08 3.57 22.27
N LYS A 291 -5.91 4.08 21.34
CA LYS A 291 -7.14 3.39 20.89
C LYS A 291 -6.86 2.15 20.02
N TYR A 292 -5.65 2.01 19.54
CA TYR A 292 -5.19 0.91 18.67
C TYR A 292 -4.22 -0.04 19.38
N GLU A 293 -3.71 0.33 20.56
CA GLU A 293 -2.90 -0.55 21.40
C GLU A 293 -3.76 -1.75 21.84
N GLY A 294 -3.29 -2.98 21.61
CA GLY A 294 -4.01 -4.22 21.93
C GLY A 294 -4.93 -4.76 20.82
N ARG A 295 -4.91 -4.20 19.61
CA ARG A 295 -5.63 -4.74 18.44
C ARG A 295 -4.74 -5.52 17.46
N GLY A 296 -3.48 -5.75 17.83
CA GLY A 296 -2.49 -6.44 17.01
C GLY A 296 -1.94 -7.67 17.75
N ASP A 297 -2.75 -8.71 17.83
CA ASP A 297 -2.32 -10.11 18.04
C ASP A 297 -3.01 -10.98 16.98
#